data_dd4923ed2941d1fec5c75d70e7ebea59
#
_entry.id   dd4923ed2941d1fec5c75d70e7ebea59
#
_cell.length_a   1.000
_cell.length_b   1.000
_cell.length_c   1.000
_cell.angle_alpha   90.00
_cell.angle_beta   90.00
_cell.angle_gamma   90.00
#
_symmetry.space_group_name_H-M   'P 1'
#
loop_
_entity.id
_entity.type
_entity.pdbx_description
1 polymer ?
#
loop_
_entity_poly.entity_id
_entity_poly.type
_entity_poly.pdbx_seq_one_letter_code
_entity_poly.pdbx_strand_id
1 'polypeptide(L)'
;MNNDYTAIVKETLQIEANTLLDAAENISQDLEKIVEVIRHCKGKLIVTGVGKSGLIGAKMAATFASTGTPSFFLHPTEAMHGDLGMIGKDDVVLAISYSGESAELSSILPHVKRFDIPLIGMTKNNQSTLGRYSDLLIRVEVKREACPLDIAPTSSTTLTLALGDALAVCLMKARDFKKEDFASFHPGGSLGRQLFVKVSDLMRTENLPVIGMQTPVKEAIVTISEGRLGTVLLVDNDGKFAGLISDGDIRRALMDERFSLDQPASSFATLNPKTIDDPSMLASDALVLVEKYKIQLLVVLDSESKILGVLHLHDLVEKGIA
;
A
#
# COMPACT_ATOMS: atom_id res chain seq x y z
N MET A 1 47.98 -1.89 -7.00
CA MET A 1 47.09 -1.02 -7.80
C MET A 1 46.01 -0.53 -6.88
N ASN A 2 45.95 0.77 -6.61
CA ASN A 2 44.87 1.34 -5.79
C ASN A 2 43.67 1.50 -6.70
N ASN A 3 42.71 0.60 -6.62
CA ASN A 3 41.44 0.72 -7.41
C ASN A 3 40.63 1.87 -6.81
N ASP A 4 40.32 2.89 -7.61
CA ASP A 4 39.36 3.93 -7.24
C ASP A 4 37.92 3.36 -7.40
N TYR A 5 37.43 2.72 -6.36
CA TYR A 5 36.09 2.13 -6.34
C TYR A 5 34.99 3.18 -6.56
N THR A 6 35.22 4.43 -6.16
CA THR A 6 34.27 5.51 -6.38
C THR A 6 34.13 5.84 -7.87
N ALA A 7 35.23 5.86 -8.61
CA ALA A 7 35.23 6.06 -10.05
C ALA A 7 34.51 4.90 -10.76
N ILE A 8 34.76 3.64 -10.33
CA ILE A 8 34.12 2.45 -10.90
C ILE A 8 32.60 2.49 -10.71
N VAL A 9 32.13 2.84 -9.49
CA VAL A 9 30.68 2.97 -9.21
C VAL A 9 30.05 4.06 -10.08
N LYS A 10 30.68 5.22 -10.19
CA LYS A 10 30.19 6.32 -11.03
C LYS A 10 30.10 5.91 -12.51
N GLU A 11 31.12 5.25 -13.03
CA GLU A 11 31.13 4.75 -14.42
C GLU A 11 30.01 3.73 -14.65
N THR A 12 29.84 2.77 -13.75
CA THR A 12 28.76 1.76 -13.83
C THR A 12 27.39 2.41 -13.89
N LEU A 13 27.08 3.31 -12.96
CA LEU A 13 25.81 4.04 -12.92
C LEU A 13 25.60 4.89 -14.17
N GLN A 14 26.66 5.50 -14.72
CA GLN A 14 26.56 6.29 -15.94
C GLN A 14 26.25 5.44 -17.17
N ILE A 15 26.83 4.24 -17.27
CA ILE A 15 26.54 3.31 -18.38
C ILE A 15 25.09 2.85 -18.33
N GLU A 16 24.59 2.49 -17.16
CA GLU A 16 23.19 2.08 -16.98
C GLU A 16 22.21 3.23 -17.24
N ALA A 17 22.50 4.46 -16.74
CA ALA A 17 21.70 5.63 -17.00
C ALA A 17 21.62 5.96 -18.51
N ASN A 18 22.75 5.89 -19.21
CA ASN A 18 22.78 6.12 -20.65
C ASN A 18 21.98 5.07 -21.41
N THR A 19 21.97 3.82 -20.93
CA THR A 19 21.14 2.74 -21.50
C THR A 19 19.64 3.07 -21.39
N LEU A 20 19.21 3.59 -20.25
CA LEU A 20 17.82 4.02 -20.06
C LEU A 20 17.45 5.22 -20.95
N LEU A 21 18.34 6.19 -21.10
CA LEU A 21 18.13 7.34 -21.97
C LEU A 21 18.03 6.92 -23.45
N ASP A 22 18.95 6.07 -23.90
CA ASP A 22 18.92 5.51 -25.27
C ASP A 22 17.58 4.78 -25.54
N ALA A 23 17.11 3.99 -24.56
CA ALA A 23 15.86 3.25 -24.68
C ALA A 23 14.63 4.18 -24.72
N ALA A 24 14.66 5.29 -23.97
CA ALA A 24 13.57 6.29 -23.99
C ALA A 24 13.41 6.97 -25.36
N GLU A 25 14.51 7.12 -26.10
CA GLU A 25 14.51 7.64 -27.47
C GLU A 25 14.04 6.61 -28.53
N ASN A 26 14.11 5.30 -28.19
CA ASN A 26 13.88 4.20 -29.12
C ASN A 26 12.80 3.22 -28.61
N ILE A 27 11.65 3.75 -28.24
CA ILE A 27 10.53 2.94 -27.73
C ILE A 27 10.01 1.97 -28.80
N SER A 28 9.70 0.73 -28.38
CA SER A 28 9.12 -0.29 -29.24
C SER A 28 7.82 0.18 -29.88
N GLN A 29 7.68 -0.03 -31.21
CA GLN A 29 6.48 0.32 -31.98
C GLN A 29 5.22 -0.42 -31.54
N ASP A 30 5.38 -1.57 -30.88
CA ASP A 30 4.27 -2.39 -30.40
C ASP A 30 3.75 -1.93 -29.02
N LEU A 31 4.37 -0.95 -28.36
CA LEU A 31 4.05 -0.61 -26.96
C LEU A 31 2.57 -0.30 -26.75
N GLU A 32 1.96 0.51 -27.63
CA GLU A 32 0.54 0.85 -27.53
C GLU A 32 -0.35 -0.39 -27.63
N LYS A 33 -0.05 -1.30 -28.58
CA LYS A 33 -0.78 -2.56 -28.75
C LYS A 33 -0.60 -3.48 -27.53
N ILE A 34 0.61 -3.51 -26.95
CA ILE A 34 0.92 -4.29 -25.74
C ILE A 34 0.07 -3.80 -24.56
N VAL A 35 0.02 -2.48 -24.34
CA VAL A 35 -0.81 -1.89 -23.30
C VAL A 35 -2.30 -2.26 -23.50
N GLU A 36 -2.81 -2.15 -24.73
CA GLU A 36 -4.20 -2.49 -25.04
C GLU A 36 -4.51 -3.99 -24.85
N VAL A 37 -3.63 -4.88 -25.27
CA VAL A 37 -3.79 -6.33 -25.07
C VAL A 37 -3.85 -6.68 -23.59
N ILE A 38 -2.96 -6.11 -22.77
CA ILE A 38 -2.96 -6.35 -21.33
C ILE A 38 -4.17 -5.69 -20.64
N ARG A 39 -4.54 -4.48 -21.07
CA ARG A 39 -5.69 -3.76 -20.53
C ARG A 39 -7.00 -4.52 -20.72
N HIS A 40 -7.17 -5.19 -21.86
CA HIS A 40 -8.36 -5.95 -22.22
C HIS A 40 -8.27 -7.45 -21.84
N CYS A 41 -7.17 -7.88 -21.21
CA CYS A 41 -7.04 -9.23 -20.70
C CYS A 41 -8.14 -9.52 -19.66
N LYS A 42 -8.89 -10.59 -19.88
CA LYS A 42 -9.96 -11.05 -18.98
C LYS A 42 -9.45 -11.97 -17.88
N GLY A 43 -8.29 -12.57 -18.09
CA GLY A 43 -7.58 -13.42 -17.15
C GLY A 43 -6.47 -12.67 -16.42
N LYS A 44 -5.25 -13.20 -16.49
CA LYS A 44 -4.07 -12.70 -15.79
C LYS A 44 -2.94 -12.43 -16.77
N LEU A 45 -2.06 -11.50 -16.40
CA LEU A 45 -0.76 -11.33 -17.05
C LEU A 45 0.24 -12.28 -16.39
N ILE A 46 0.66 -13.31 -17.13
CA ILE A 46 1.61 -14.30 -16.65
C ILE A 46 3.00 -13.89 -17.11
N VAL A 47 3.90 -13.61 -16.16
CA VAL A 47 5.27 -13.24 -16.44
C VAL A 47 6.16 -14.46 -16.29
N THR A 48 7.05 -14.72 -17.27
CA THR A 48 7.93 -15.89 -17.25
C THR A 48 9.33 -15.55 -17.73
N GLY A 49 10.33 -16.25 -17.23
CA GLY A 49 11.74 -16.06 -17.56
C GLY A 49 12.66 -16.90 -16.69
N VAL A 50 13.93 -17.02 -17.07
CA VAL A 50 14.93 -17.85 -16.38
C VAL A 50 16.05 -16.99 -15.79
N GLY A 51 16.62 -17.43 -14.68
CA GLY A 51 17.77 -16.77 -14.05
C GLY A 51 17.49 -15.31 -13.65
N LYS A 52 18.37 -14.38 -14.04
CA LYS A 52 18.18 -12.94 -13.71
C LYS A 52 16.92 -12.37 -14.37
N SER A 53 16.58 -12.77 -15.59
CA SER A 53 15.32 -12.39 -16.24
C SER A 53 14.10 -12.90 -15.46
N GLY A 54 14.18 -14.08 -14.87
CA GLY A 54 13.14 -14.64 -14.00
C GLY A 54 12.97 -13.84 -12.71
N LEU A 55 14.06 -13.47 -12.04
CA LEU A 55 14.01 -12.65 -10.82
C LEU A 55 13.38 -11.28 -11.09
N ILE A 56 13.73 -10.64 -12.20
CA ILE A 56 13.12 -9.37 -12.62
C ILE A 56 11.65 -9.59 -12.99
N GLY A 57 11.33 -10.66 -13.70
CA GLY A 57 9.98 -11.05 -14.06
C GLY A 57 9.08 -11.25 -12.83
N ALA A 58 9.60 -11.88 -11.78
CA ALA A 58 8.90 -12.03 -10.52
C ALA A 58 8.59 -10.66 -9.85
N LYS A 59 9.57 -9.73 -9.86
CA LYS A 59 9.34 -8.35 -9.39
C LYS A 59 8.30 -7.63 -10.25
N MET A 60 8.37 -7.77 -11.57
CA MET A 60 7.40 -7.17 -12.48
C MET A 60 5.98 -7.69 -12.22
N ALA A 61 5.81 -9.00 -12.07
CA ALA A 61 4.51 -9.60 -11.75
C ALA A 61 3.93 -9.06 -10.45
N ALA A 62 4.76 -8.94 -9.40
CA ALA A 62 4.35 -8.35 -8.13
C ALA A 62 3.95 -6.87 -8.30
N THR A 63 4.70 -6.08 -9.09
CA THR A 63 4.36 -4.69 -9.39
C THR A 63 3.03 -4.58 -10.14
N PHE A 64 2.81 -5.38 -11.19
CA PHE A 64 1.54 -5.41 -11.92
C PHE A 64 0.37 -5.75 -10.99
N ALA A 65 0.50 -6.80 -10.18
CA ALA A 65 -0.54 -7.21 -9.25
C ALA A 65 -0.90 -6.09 -8.26
N SER A 66 0.11 -5.42 -7.70
CA SER A 66 -0.06 -4.35 -6.73
C SER A 66 -0.54 -3.02 -7.34
N THR A 67 -0.53 -2.90 -8.66
CA THR A 67 -0.99 -1.73 -9.42
C THR A 67 -2.23 -2.00 -10.27
N GLY A 68 -3.01 -3.03 -9.91
CA GLY A 68 -4.33 -3.29 -10.48
C GLY A 68 -4.34 -4.15 -11.76
N THR A 69 -3.22 -4.78 -12.12
CA THR A 69 -3.17 -5.77 -13.19
C THR A 69 -2.98 -7.16 -12.58
N PRO A 70 -4.01 -8.03 -12.54
CA PRO A 70 -3.87 -9.37 -12.01
C PRO A 70 -2.71 -10.10 -12.69
N SER A 71 -1.68 -10.48 -11.94
CA SER A 71 -0.45 -11.03 -12.49
C SER A 71 0.24 -11.99 -11.51
N PHE A 72 0.96 -12.97 -12.04
CA PHE A 72 1.88 -13.79 -11.27
C PHE A 72 3.07 -14.22 -12.13
N PHE A 73 4.12 -14.69 -11.46
CA PHE A 73 5.32 -15.20 -12.11
C PHE A 73 5.24 -16.73 -12.22
N LEU A 74 5.46 -17.27 -13.43
CA LEU A 74 5.54 -18.69 -13.70
C LEU A 74 6.96 -19.06 -14.14
N HIS A 75 7.66 -19.91 -13.38
CA HIS A 75 8.98 -20.36 -13.76
C HIS A 75 8.88 -21.39 -14.91
N PRO A 76 9.63 -21.24 -16.03
CA PRO A 76 9.50 -22.13 -17.18
C PRO A 76 9.76 -23.59 -16.84
N THR A 77 10.68 -23.89 -15.93
CA THR A 77 10.97 -25.28 -15.51
C THR A 77 9.76 -25.91 -14.80
N GLU A 78 9.12 -25.20 -13.88
CA GLU A 78 7.92 -25.69 -13.19
C GLU A 78 6.75 -25.85 -14.18
N ALA A 79 6.65 -24.91 -15.13
CA ALA A 79 5.68 -24.99 -16.21
C ALA A 79 5.80 -26.31 -16.99
N MET A 80 7.01 -26.76 -17.29
CA MET A 80 7.25 -28.07 -17.99
C MET A 80 6.84 -29.28 -17.15
N HIS A 81 6.75 -29.14 -15.82
CA HIS A 81 6.40 -30.23 -14.91
C HIS A 81 4.94 -30.19 -14.43
N GLY A 82 4.09 -29.40 -15.09
CA GLY A 82 2.65 -29.39 -14.83
C GLY A 82 2.02 -28.02 -14.64
N ASP A 83 2.80 -27.01 -14.23
CA ASP A 83 2.26 -25.66 -13.94
C ASP A 83 1.81 -24.91 -15.20
N LEU A 84 2.02 -25.45 -16.41
CA LEU A 84 1.35 -24.96 -17.63
C LEU A 84 -0.18 -24.95 -17.48
N GLY A 85 -0.73 -25.81 -16.64
CA GLY A 85 -2.16 -25.80 -16.30
C GLY A 85 -2.65 -24.52 -15.61
N MET A 86 -1.75 -23.66 -15.12
CA MET A 86 -2.08 -22.34 -14.56
C MET A 86 -2.38 -21.30 -15.64
N ILE A 87 -2.02 -21.57 -16.90
CA ILE A 87 -2.25 -20.65 -18.03
C ILE A 87 -3.61 -20.95 -18.64
N GLY A 88 -4.52 -19.98 -18.59
CA GLY A 88 -5.85 -20.06 -19.17
C GLY A 88 -5.94 -19.35 -20.53
N LYS A 89 -6.98 -19.66 -21.29
CA LYS A 89 -7.25 -19.06 -22.62
C LYS A 89 -7.48 -17.54 -22.60
N ASP A 90 -7.88 -17.00 -21.45
CA ASP A 90 -8.18 -15.57 -21.28
C ASP A 90 -6.96 -14.79 -20.73
N ASP A 91 -5.82 -15.46 -20.55
CA ASP A 91 -4.58 -14.88 -20.05
C ASP A 91 -3.72 -14.25 -21.16
N VAL A 92 -2.72 -13.47 -20.75
CA VAL A 92 -1.65 -12.93 -21.60
C VAL A 92 -0.31 -13.39 -21.03
N VAL A 93 0.63 -13.81 -21.85
CA VAL A 93 1.96 -14.21 -21.41
C VAL A 93 2.99 -13.15 -21.78
N LEU A 94 3.78 -12.69 -20.80
CA LEU A 94 4.97 -11.85 -20.98
C LEU A 94 6.22 -12.68 -20.70
N ALA A 95 6.94 -13.06 -21.75
CA ALA A 95 8.13 -13.88 -21.68
C ALA A 95 9.40 -13.02 -21.78
N ILE A 96 10.34 -13.22 -20.85
CA ILE A 96 11.54 -12.40 -20.72
C ILE A 96 12.79 -13.26 -20.96
N SER A 97 13.54 -12.93 -22.00
CA SER A 97 14.85 -13.52 -22.29
C SER A 97 15.69 -12.56 -23.11
N TYR A 98 16.79 -12.04 -22.53
CA TYR A 98 17.64 -11.08 -23.23
C TYR A 98 18.16 -11.63 -24.55
N SER A 99 18.71 -12.86 -24.58
CA SER A 99 19.13 -13.51 -25.81
C SER A 99 17.98 -14.01 -26.69
N GLY A 100 16.83 -14.32 -26.05
CA GLY A 100 15.70 -14.96 -26.70
C GLY A 100 15.86 -16.45 -26.99
N GLU A 101 16.94 -17.09 -26.49
CA GLU A 101 17.33 -18.45 -26.79
C GLU A 101 17.44 -19.36 -25.55
N SER A 102 16.75 -19.00 -24.44
CA SER A 102 16.72 -19.89 -23.25
C SER A 102 15.99 -21.18 -23.57
N ALA A 103 16.62 -22.33 -23.37
CA ALA A 103 16.05 -23.65 -23.72
C ALA A 103 14.76 -23.93 -22.93
N GLU A 104 14.77 -23.64 -21.63
CA GLU A 104 13.61 -23.85 -20.74
C GLU A 104 12.42 -22.96 -21.16
N LEU A 105 12.67 -21.69 -21.51
CA LEU A 105 11.63 -20.81 -22.00
C LEU A 105 11.11 -21.28 -23.37
N SER A 106 12.01 -21.62 -24.28
CA SER A 106 11.66 -22.07 -25.64
C SER A 106 10.77 -23.31 -25.65
N SER A 107 10.88 -24.19 -24.64
CA SER A 107 10.08 -25.41 -24.56
C SER A 107 8.61 -25.19 -24.23
N ILE A 108 8.27 -24.06 -23.58
CA ILE A 108 6.88 -23.73 -23.25
C ILE A 108 6.18 -22.87 -24.33
N LEU A 109 6.93 -22.17 -25.19
CA LEU A 109 6.37 -21.32 -26.25
C LEU A 109 5.39 -21.99 -27.17
N PRO A 110 5.67 -23.25 -27.68
CA PRO A 110 4.71 -23.96 -28.51
C PRO A 110 3.38 -24.26 -27.83
N HIS A 111 3.39 -24.48 -26.50
CA HIS A 111 2.17 -24.65 -25.71
C HIS A 111 1.33 -23.36 -25.70
N VAL A 112 1.94 -22.23 -25.41
CA VAL A 112 1.27 -20.91 -25.42
C VAL A 112 0.63 -20.66 -26.79
N LYS A 113 1.37 -20.90 -27.87
CA LYS A 113 0.85 -20.69 -29.23
C LYS A 113 -0.25 -21.68 -29.65
N ARG A 114 -0.20 -22.92 -29.17
CA ARG A 114 -1.21 -23.94 -29.45
C ARG A 114 -2.61 -23.55 -28.92
N PHE A 115 -2.66 -22.78 -27.83
CA PHE A 115 -3.89 -22.35 -27.21
C PHE A 115 -4.29 -20.90 -27.58
N ASP A 116 -3.64 -20.33 -28.61
CA ASP A 116 -3.89 -18.97 -29.11
C ASP A 116 -3.81 -17.88 -28.01
N ILE A 117 -2.94 -18.12 -27.02
CA ILE A 117 -2.73 -17.17 -25.92
C ILE A 117 -1.78 -16.07 -26.40
N PRO A 118 -2.15 -14.78 -26.27
CA PRO A 118 -1.29 -13.67 -26.66
C PRO A 118 0.06 -13.73 -25.95
N LEU A 119 1.15 -13.71 -26.73
CA LEU A 119 2.53 -13.80 -26.26
C LEU A 119 3.28 -12.50 -26.55
N ILE A 120 3.71 -11.83 -25.48
CA ILE A 120 4.56 -10.65 -25.53
C ILE A 120 5.99 -11.09 -25.19
N GLY A 121 6.95 -10.83 -26.09
CA GLY A 121 8.36 -11.12 -25.85
C GLY A 121 9.14 -9.88 -25.41
N MET A 122 9.97 -10.03 -24.37
CA MET A 122 11.00 -9.03 -24.02
C MET A 122 12.38 -9.61 -24.38
N THR A 123 12.99 -9.14 -25.44
CA THR A 123 14.27 -9.66 -25.95
C THR A 123 15.05 -8.59 -26.75
N LYS A 124 16.37 -8.76 -26.88
CA LYS A 124 17.19 -7.91 -27.76
C LYS A 124 17.05 -8.24 -29.26
N ASN A 125 16.66 -9.46 -29.57
CA ASN A 125 16.69 -9.96 -30.95
C ASN A 125 15.32 -10.51 -31.39
N ASN A 126 14.70 -9.79 -32.34
CA ASN A 126 13.42 -10.19 -32.93
C ASN A 126 13.50 -11.48 -33.79
N GLN A 127 14.70 -11.87 -34.20
CA GLN A 127 14.95 -13.12 -34.96
C GLN A 127 15.27 -14.30 -34.04
N SER A 128 15.36 -14.10 -32.72
CA SER A 128 15.53 -15.17 -31.75
C SER A 128 14.31 -16.09 -31.70
N THR A 129 14.46 -17.25 -31.05
CA THR A 129 13.36 -18.20 -30.87
C THR A 129 12.18 -17.49 -30.16
N LEU A 130 12.40 -16.75 -29.05
CA LEU A 130 11.36 -15.97 -28.39
C LEU A 130 10.76 -14.92 -29.33
N GLY A 131 11.61 -14.17 -30.06
CA GLY A 131 11.15 -13.14 -31.00
C GLY A 131 10.18 -13.65 -32.05
N ARG A 132 10.52 -14.83 -32.65
CA ARG A 132 9.67 -15.44 -33.70
C ARG A 132 8.34 -16.02 -33.18
N TYR A 133 8.30 -16.49 -31.92
CA TYR A 133 7.07 -16.97 -31.31
C TYR A 133 6.15 -15.87 -30.80
N SER A 134 6.70 -14.66 -30.52
CA SER A 134 5.95 -13.55 -29.93
C SER A 134 5.02 -12.89 -30.94
N ASP A 135 3.82 -12.54 -30.51
CA ASP A 135 2.88 -11.73 -31.27
C ASP A 135 3.24 -10.24 -31.25
N LEU A 136 3.81 -9.81 -30.11
CA LEU A 136 4.24 -8.43 -29.86
C LEU A 136 5.60 -8.45 -29.14
N LEU A 137 6.42 -7.40 -29.38
CA LEU A 137 7.79 -7.34 -28.85
C LEU A 137 8.08 -6.06 -28.10
N ILE A 138 8.69 -6.20 -26.93
CA ILE A 138 9.39 -5.14 -26.22
C ILE A 138 10.89 -5.37 -26.44
N ARG A 139 11.56 -4.43 -27.12
CA ARG A 139 12.98 -4.54 -27.43
C ARG A 139 13.82 -4.14 -26.22
N VAL A 140 14.76 -5.00 -25.81
CA VAL A 140 15.73 -4.75 -24.76
C VAL A 140 17.10 -4.55 -25.42
N GLU A 141 17.31 -3.36 -25.99
CA GLU A 141 18.57 -3.01 -26.67
C GLU A 141 19.54 -2.33 -25.72
N VAL A 142 20.72 -2.92 -25.57
CA VAL A 142 21.82 -2.30 -24.82
C VAL A 142 23.08 -2.29 -25.68
N LYS A 143 23.83 -1.19 -25.62
CA LYS A 143 25.09 -1.05 -26.34
C LYS A 143 26.18 -1.92 -25.74
N ARG A 144 26.24 -1.97 -24.39
CA ARG A 144 27.14 -2.81 -23.60
C ARG A 144 26.60 -3.04 -22.20
N GLU A 145 27.05 -4.10 -21.56
CA GLU A 145 26.87 -4.27 -20.11
C GLU A 145 27.85 -3.34 -19.35
N ALA A 146 27.49 -2.93 -18.15
CA ALA A 146 28.37 -2.12 -17.29
C ALA A 146 29.48 -2.99 -16.64
N CYS A 147 29.37 -4.30 -16.73
CA CYS A 147 30.35 -5.25 -16.29
C CYS A 147 31.66 -5.09 -17.11
N PRO A 148 32.87 -5.08 -16.46
CA PRO A 148 34.15 -4.94 -17.16
C PRO A 148 34.42 -6.00 -18.23
N LEU A 149 33.77 -7.15 -18.14
CA LEU A 149 33.89 -8.25 -19.10
C LEU A 149 32.78 -8.26 -20.15
N ASP A 150 31.83 -7.33 -20.06
CA ASP A 150 30.64 -7.29 -20.93
C ASP A 150 29.81 -8.63 -20.93
N ILE A 151 29.86 -9.37 -19.83
CA ILE A 151 29.23 -10.70 -19.71
C ILE A 151 28.12 -10.72 -18.66
N ALA A 152 28.38 -10.14 -17.48
CA ALA A 152 27.40 -10.13 -16.40
C ALA A 152 26.24 -9.17 -16.71
N PRO A 153 24.98 -9.64 -16.70
CA PRO A 153 23.84 -8.78 -16.96
C PRO A 153 23.73 -7.67 -15.91
N THR A 154 23.85 -6.43 -16.35
CA THR A 154 23.76 -5.19 -15.59
C THR A 154 22.84 -4.22 -16.33
N SER A 155 23.34 -3.54 -17.38
CA SER A 155 22.53 -2.63 -18.20
C SER A 155 21.28 -3.32 -18.78
N SER A 156 21.39 -4.55 -19.25
CA SER A 156 20.25 -5.31 -19.78
C SER A 156 19.20 -5.61 -18.73
N THR A 157 19.60 -5.92 -17.50
CA THR A 157 18.68 -6.21 -16.40
C THR A 157 18.04 -4.92 -15.86
N THR A 158 18.79 -3.85 -15.77
CA THR A 158 18.27 -2.52 -15.39
C THR A 158 17.24 -2.02 -16.40
N LEU A 159 17.54 -2.13 -17.70
CA LEU A 159 16.58 -1.75 -18.74
C LEU A 159 15.32 -2.62 -18.72
N THR A 160 15.46 -3.95 -18.59
CA THR A 160 14.31 -4.86 -18.49
C THR A 160 13.38 -4.47 -17.35
N LEU A 161 13.96 -4.19 -16.18
CA LEU A 161 13.19 -3.74 -15.01
C LEU A 161 12.47 -2.42 -15.27
N ALA A 162 13.17 -1.43 -15.80
CA ALA A 162 12.63 -0.10 -16.09
C ALA A 162 11.48 -0.15 -17.12
N LEU A 163 11.61 -0.98 -18.17
CA LEU A 163 10.55 -1.20 -19.16
C LEU A 163 9.31 -1.84 -18.52
N GLY A 164 9.51 -2.78 -17.60
CA GLY A 164 8.41 -3.38 -16.83
C GLY A 164 7.68 -2.37 -15.96
N ASP A 165 8.42 -1.51 -15.26
CA ASP A 165 7.84 -0.45 -14.44
C ASP A 165 7.11 0.61 -15.30
N ALA A 166 7.69 0.97 -16.44
CA ALA A 166 7.04 1.87 -17.41
C ALA A 166 5.72 1.28 -17.94
N LEU A 167 5.70 -0.03 -18.26
CA LEU A 167 4.49 -0.72 -18.68
C LEU A 167 3.41 -0.72 -17.58
N ALA A 168 3.80 -0.96 -16.32
CA ALA A 168 2.88 -0.87 -15.18
C ALA A 168 2.28 0.54 -15.04
N VAL A 169 3.10 1.59 -15.18
CA VAL A 169 2.64 2.99 -15.16
C VAL A 169 1.69 3.29 -16.31
N CYS A 170 1.95 2.79 -17.52
CA CYS A 170 1.03 2.92 -18.65
C CYS A 170 -0.33 2.29 -18.35
N LEU A 171 -0.35 1.08 -17.78
CA LEU A 171 -1.56 0.36 -17.39
C LEU A 171 -2.33 1.08 -16.26
N MET A 172 -1.63 1.62 -15.26
CA MET A 172 -2.24 2.46 -14.22
C MET A 172 -2.97 3.67 -14.84
N LYS A 173 -2.30 4.39 -15.73
CA LYS A 173 -2.90 5.55 -16.43
C LYS A 173 -4.09 5.13 -17.30
N ALA A 174 -3.97 4.04 -18.04
CA ALA A 174 -5.03 3.55 -18.92
C ALA A 174 -6.29 3.09 -18.17
N ARG A 175 -6.16 2.76 -16.87
CA ARG A 175 -7.27 2.32 -15.98
C ARG A 175 -7.76 3.41 -15.02
N ASP A 176 -7.21 4.62 -15.06
CA ASP A 176 -7.46 5.68 -14.07
C ASP A 176 -7.25 5.19 -12.63
N PHE A 177 -6.17 4.42 -12.40
CA PHE A 177 -5.82 3.82 -11.12
C PHE A 177 -5.50 4.88 -10.07
N LYS A 178 -6.18 4.84 -8.92
CA LYS A 178 -6.15 5.87 -7.88
C LYS A 178 -5.43 5.39 -6.62
N LYS A 179 -5.23 6.32 -5.68
CA LYS A 179 -4.63 6.01 -4.37
C LYS A 179 -5.46 5.01 -3.57
N GLU A 180 -6.77 5.10 -3.69
CA GLU A 180 -7.75 4.22 -3.06
C GLU A 180 -7.61 2.78 -3.56
N ASP A 181 -7.40 2.63 -4.89
CA ASP A 181 -7.14 1.33 -5.49
C ASP A 181 -5.83 0.74 -4.97
N PHE A 182 -4.76 1.55 -4.91
CA PHE A 182 -3.47 1.11 -4.37
C PHE A 182 -3.57 0.67 -2.91
N ALA A 183 -4.31 1.42 -2.10
CA ALA A 183 -4.54 1.11 -0.70
C ALA A 183 -5.28 -0.22 -0.51
N SER A 184 -6.24 -0.55 -1.40
CA SER A 184 -6.99 -1.82 -1.36
C SER A 184 -6.08 -3.04 -1.53
N PHE A 185 -4.99 -2.91 -2.29
CA PHE A 185 -3.97 -3.96 -2.45
C PHE A 185 -2.89 -3.95 -1.36
N HIS A 186 -2.81 -2.88 -0.55
CA HIS A 186 -1.81 -2.70 0.51
C HIS A 186 -2.43 -2.36 1.88
N PRO A 187 -3.35 -3.19 2.42
CA PRO A 187 -4.10 -2.86 3.64
C PRO A 187 -3.20 -2.66 4.87
N GLY A 188 -2.05 -3.31 4.93
CA GLY A 188 -1.07 -3.15 6.02
C GLY A 188 -0.15 -1.93 5.89
N GLY A 189 -0.14 -1.22 4.76
CA GLY A 189 0.64 -0.01 4.55
C GLY A 189 0.03 1.22 5.23
N SER A 190 0.81 2.31 5.38
CA SER A 190 0.32 3.56 5.96
C SER A 190 -0.90 4.12 5.21
N LEU A 191 -0.85 4.10 3.88
CA LEU A 191 -1.96 4.56 3.04
C LEU A 191 -3.21 3.68 3.21
N GLY A 192 -3.05 2.34 3.32
CA GLY A 192 -4.16 1.42 3.57
C GLY A 192 -4.82 1.70 4.91
N ARG A 193 -4.03 1.87 5.97
CA ARG A 193 -4.56 2.23 7.29
C ARG A 193 -5.35 3.54 7.26
N GLN A 194 -4.81 4.60 6.64
CA GLN A 194 -5.49 5.90 6.55
C GLN A 194 -6.83 5.85 5.81
N LEU A 195 -6.97 4.97 4.81
CA LEU A 195 -8.14 4.91 3.94
C LEU A 195 -9.19 3.85 4.33
N PHE A 196 -8.83 2.90 5.21
CA PHE A 196 -9.75 1.81 5.54
C PHE A 196 -10.03 1.62 7.03
N VAL A 197 -9.15 2.09 7.93
CA VAL A 197 -9.37 1.92 9.36
C VAL A 197 -10.43 2.91 9.85
N LYS A 198 -11.46 2.40 10.49
CA LYS A 198 -12.57 3.15 11.03
C LYS A 198 -12.37 3.44 12.51
N VAL A 199 -13.10 4.41 13.02
CA VAL A 199 -13.17 4.72 14.45
C VAL A 199 -13.62 3.48 15.24
N SER A 200 -14.63 2.75 14.75
CA SER A 200 -15.12 1.49 15.35
C SER A 200 -14.04 0.41 15.53
N ASP A 201 -13.00 0.42 14.70
CA ASP A 201 -11.94 -0.58 14.75
C ASP A 201 -10.88 -0.27 15.82
N LEU A 202 -10.87 0.97 16.33
CA LEU A 202 -9.85 1.48 17.26
C LEU A 202 -10.41 1.94 18.60
N MET A 203 -11.69 2.33 18.65
CA MET A 203 -12.29 2.85 19.88
C MET A 203 -12.29 1.81 20.99
N ARG A 204 -12.04 2.26 22.21
CA ARG A 204 -12.18 1.45 23.42
C ARG A 204 -13.64 1.40 23.82
N THR A 205 -14.17 0.22 24.06
CA THR A 205 -15.57 -0.04 24.41
C THR A 205 -15.73 -0.60 25.82
N GLU A 206 -14.63 -1.07 26.42
CA GLU A 206 -14.63 -1.70 27.74
C GLU A 206 -13.91 -0.84 28.78
N ASN A 207 -14.29 -1.00 30.05
CA ASN A 207 -13.69 -0.31 31.20
C ASN A 207 -13.60 1.21 31.01
N LEU A 208 -14.66 1.79 30.45
CA LEU A 208 -14.73 3.25 30.25
C LEU A 208 -14.90 3.95 31.59
N PRO A 209 -14.16 5.06 31.85
CA PRO A 209 -14.28 5.85 33.07
C PRO A 209 -15.57 6.70 33.02
N VAL A 210 -16.70 6.11 33.42
CA VAL A 210 -18.03 6.75 33.38
C VAL A 210 -18.56 6.96 34.78
N ILE A 211 -19.05 8.16 35.08
CA ILE A 211 -19.73 8.53 36.35
C ILE A 211 -20.99 9.32 36.08
N GLY A 212 -21.87 9.42 37.08
CA GLY A 212 -23.04 10.30 37.03
C GLY A 212 -22.67 11.76 37.24
N MET A 213 -23.48 12.71 36.72
CA MET A 213 -23.27 14.13 36.84
C MET A 213 -23.17 14.63 38.29
N GLN A 214 -23.86 13.98 39.25
CA GLN A 214 -23.89 14.36 40.68
C GLN A 214 -22.77 13.67 41.50
N THR A 215 -21.95 12.84 40.90
CA THR A 215 -20.81 12.22 41.58
C THR A 215 -19.84 13.26 42.09
N PRO A 216 -19.33 13.16 43.34
CA PRO A 216 -18.37 14.13 43.88
C PRO A 216 -17.07 14.18 43.07
N VAL A 217 -16.46 15.36 42.97
CA VAL A 217 -15.20 15.59 42.22
C VAL A 217 -14.07 14.66 42.71
N LYS A 218 -13.99 14.34 44.01
CA LYS A 218 -13.01 13.38 44.57
C LYS A 218 -13.09 12.02 43.93
N GLU A 219 -14.28 11.51 43.63
CA GLU A 219 -14.49 10.22 42.96
C GLU A 219 -14.16 10.33 41.45
N ALA A 220 -14.51 11.47 40.84
CA ALA A 220 -14.11 11.75 39.46
C ALA A 220 -12.59 11.70 39.27
N ILE A 221 -11.81 12.28 40.21
CA ILE A 221 -10.33 12.24 40.18
C ILE A 221 -9.79 10.79 40.25
N VAL A 222 -10.38 9.96 41.12
CA VAL A 222 -10.01 8.55 41.25
C VAL A 222 -10.29 7.82 39.94
N THR A 223 -11.49 8.02 39.37
CA THR A 223 -11.91 7.38 38.12
C THR A 223 -11.05 7.81 36.92
N ILE A 224 -10.62 9.09 36.86
CA ILE A 224 -9.66 9.56 35.84
C ILE A 224 -8.35 8.78 35.93
N SER A 225 -7.83 8.60 37.15
CA SER A 225 -6.55 7.93 37.40
C SER A 225 -6.62 6.44 37.07
N GLU A 226 -7.69 5.77 37.42
CA GLU A 226 -7.93 4.34 37.15
C GLU A 226 -8.17 4.09 35.65
N GLY A 227 -8.91 4.97 34.98
CA GLY A 227 -9.25 4.86 33.56
C GLY A 227 -8.05 5.08 32.62
N ARG A 228 -6.98 5.72 33.08
CA ARG A 228 -5.74 6.00 32.32
C ARG A 228 -5.96 6.70 30.96
N LEU A 229 -7.05 7.48 30.88
CA LEU A 229 -7.39 8.27 29.69
C LEU A 229 -7.23 9.77 29.93
N GLY A 230 -6.82 10.18 31.16
CA GLY A 230 -6.75 11.58 31.57
C GLY A 230 -8.10 12.30 31.53
N THR A 231 -9.19 11.53 31.48
CA THR A 231 -10.56 12.04 31.31
C THR A 231 -11.56 11.10 31.96
N VAL A 232 -12.64 11.62 32.51
CA VAL A 232 -13.83 10.87 32.96
C VAL A 232 -15.07 11.39 32.21
N LEU A 233 -15.96 10.48 31.86
CA LEU A 233 -17.19 10.75 31.10
C LEU A 233 -18.37 10.89 32.06
N LEU A 234 -19.21 11.88 31.83
CA LEU A 234 -20.40 12.13 32.63
C LEU A 234 -21.65 11.66 31.89
N VAL A 235 -22.52 10.97 32.61
CA VAL A 235 -23.85 10.59 32.13
C VAL A 235 -24.95 11.20 33.00
N ASP A 236 -26.07 11.50 32.36
CA ASP A 236 -27.30 11.94 33.05
C ASP A 236 -28.04 10.75 33.70
N ASN A 237 -29.22 11.04 34.26
CA ASN A 237 -30.06 10.02 34.93
C ASN A 237 -30.63 8.98 33.95
N ASP A 238 -30.65 9.25 32.66
CA ASP A 238 -31.13 8.35 31.61
C ASP A 238 -29.96 7.56 30.97
N GLY A 239 -28.73 7.76 31.47
CA GLY A 239 -27.52 7.11 30.98
C GLY A 239 -26.99 7.72 29.68
N LYS A 240 -27.47 8.89 29.28
CA LYS A 240 -26.98 9.61 28.10
C LYS A 240 -25.74 10.43 28.44
N PHE A 241 -24.85 10.55 27.46
CA PHE A 241 -23.65 11.36 27.61
C PHE A 241 -24.00 12.84 27.86
N ALA A 242 -23.48 13.41 28.94
CA ALA A 242 -23.76 14.75 29.37
C ALA A 242 -22.54 15.70 29.35
N GLY A 243 -21.33 15.12 29.28
CA GLY A 243 -20.10 15.89 29.27
C GLY A 243 -18.88 15.09 29.71
N LEU A 244 -17.77 15.77 29.89
CA LEU A 244 -16.54 15.13 30.39
C LEU A 244 -15.74 16.08 31.28
N ILE A 245 -14.86 15.51 32.11
CA ILE A 245 -13.85 16.22 32.87
C ILE A 245 -12.49 15.66 32.51
N SER A 246 -11.61 16.54 32.07
CA SER A 246 -10.20 16.20 31.82
C SER A 246 -9.30 16.58 32.99
N ASP A 247 -8.06 16.08 33.02
CA ASP A 247 -7.02 16.55 33.95
C ASP A 247 -6.81 18.07 33.88
N GLY A 248 -7.02 18.65 32.68
CA GLY A 248 -6.97 20.09 32.47
C GLY A 248 -8.10 20.85 33.18
N ASP A 249 -9.30 20.27 33.19
CA ASP A 249 -10.45 20.86 33.90
C ASP A 249 -10.23 20.80 35.40
N ILE A 250 -9.75 19.68 35.94
CA ILE A 250 -9.40 19.57 37.36
C ILE A 250 -8.32 20.57 37.75
N ARG A 251 -7.25 20.73 36.97
CA ARG A 251 -6.21 21.71 37.24
C ARG A 251 -6.75 23.18 37.27
N ARG A 252 -7.69 23.50 36.38
CA ARG A 252 -8.35 24.81 36.37
C ARG A 252 -9.27 24.98 37.59
N ALA A 253 -10.02 23.93 37.93
CA ALA A 253 -10.92 23.98 39.09
C ALA A 253 -10.17 24.21 40.41
N LEU A 254 -9.00 23.59 40.59
CA LEU A 254 -8.14 23.79 41.77
C LEU A 254 -7.66 25.23 41.96
N MET A 255 -7.76 26.10 40.96
CA MET A 255 -7.41 27.52 41.06
C MET A 255 -8.60 28.40 41.45
N ASP A 256 -9.82 27.85 41.54
CA ASP A 256 -11.02 28.56 42.01
C ASP A 256 -11.10 28.48 43.55
N GLU A 257 -11.16 29.63 44.21
CA GLU A 257 -11.26 29.71 45.69
C GLU A 257 -12.50 29.00 46.25
N ARG A 258 -13.53 28.81 45.43
CA ARG A 258 -14.77 28.09 45.81
C ARG A 258 -14.71 26.59 45.54
N PHE A 259 -13.59 26.08 45.08
CA PHE A 259 -13.44 24.65 44.74
C PHE A 259 -13.55 23.80 46.02
N SER A 260 -14.34 22.71 45.90
CA SER A 260 -14.43 21.67 46.92
C SER A 260 -14.50 20.30 46.27
N LEU A 261 -13.82 19.34 46.86
CA LEU A 261 -13.81 17.94 46.42
C LEU A 261 -15.17 17.23 46.54
N ASP A 262 -16.09 17.80 47.36
CA ASP A 262 -17.43 17.27 47.57
C ASP A 262 -18.48 17.86 46.63
N GLN A 263 -18.10 18.83 45.81
CA GLN A 263 -18.99 19.38 44.77
C GLN A 263 -19.30 18.36 43.69
N PRO A 264 -20.49 18.46 43.03
CA PRO A 264 -20.82 17.63 41.89
C PRO A 264 -19.81 17.77 40.74
N ALA A 265 -19.42 16.69 40.11
CA ALA A 265 -18.50 16.67 38.96
C ALA A 265 -18.99 17.57 37.83
N SER A 266 -20.31 17.66 37.60
CA SER A 266 -20.91 18.51 36.59
C SER A 266 -20.57 20.00 36.73
N SER A 267 -20.19 20.46 37.93
CA SER A 267 -19.84 21.89 38.19
C SER A 267 -18.56 22.32 37.45
N PHE A 268 -17.70 21.36 37.10
CA PHE A 268 -16.40 21.62 36.45
C PHE A 268 -16.26 20.94 35.07
N ALA A 269 -17.36 20.36 34.58
CA ALA A 269 -17.35 19.59 33.34
C ALA A 269 -17.43 20.45 32.08
N THR A 270 -16.81 20.03 31.03
CA THR A 270 -17.09 20.47 29.68
C THR A 270 -18.37 19.78 29.20
N LEU A 271 -19.49 20.52 29.10
CA LEU A 271 -20.82 19.96 28.80
C LEU A 271 -21.07 19.73 27.30
N ASN A 272 -20.32 20.35 26.40
CA ASN A 272 -20.46 20.22 24.95
C ASN A 272 -19.10 19.89 24.31
N PRO A 273 -18.46 18.79 24.69
CA PRO A 273 -17.21 18.39 24.05
C PRO A 273 -17.45 17.93 22.61
N LYS A 274 -16.39 17.82 21.83
CA LYS A 274 -16.46 17.22 20.51
C LYS A 274 -16.66 15.72 20.63
N THR A 275 -17.64 15.20 19.85
CA THR A 275 -18.02 13.79 19.82
C THR A 275 -18.03 13.28 18.38
N ILE A 276 -18.08 11.98 18.23
CA ILE A 276 -18.30 11.26 16.97
C ILE A 276 -19.63 10.54 17.10
N ASP A 277 -20.54 10.77 16.19
CA ASP A 277 -21.86 10.14 16.10
C ASP A 277 -21.97 9.07 15.00
N ASP A 278 -20.91 8.93 14.20
CA ASP A 278 -20.75 7.89 13.18
C ASP A 278 -19.50 7.04 13.44
N PRO A 279 -19.62 5.87 14.07
CA PRO A 279 -18.49 4.96 14.30
C PRO A 279 -17.83 4.44 13.01
N SER A 280 -18.49 4.58 11.86
CA SER A 280 -17.94 4.20 10.56
C SER A 280 -17.03 5.27 9.94
N MET A 281 -16.92 6.45 10.58
CA MET A 281 -15.96 7.50 10.22
C MET A 281 -14.55 6.93 10.13
N LEU A 282 -13.74 7.39 9.16
CA LEU A 282 -12.35 6.99 9.08
C LEU A 282 -11.54 7.51 10.26
N ALA A 283 -10.63 6.69 10.76
CA ALA A 283 -9.74 7.08 11.86
C ALA A 283 -8.84 8.27 11.49
N SER A 284 -8.48 8.41 10.21
CA SER A 284 -7.76 9.57 9.68
C SER A 284 -8.57 10.87 9.79
N ASP A 285 -9.90 10.82 9.57
CA ASP A 285 -10.76 11.99 9.72
C ASP A 285 -10.93 12.36 11.20
N ALA A 286 -11.01 11.35 12.07
CA ALA A 286 -11.02 11.57 13.51
C ALA A 286 -9.71 12.23 14.01
N LEU A 287 -8.55 11.84 13.44
CA LEU A 287 -7.26 12.49 13.73
C LEU A 287 -7.30 13.99 13.37
N VAL A 288 -7.86 14.34 12.21
CA VAL A 288 -8.01 15.76 11.82
C VAL A 288 -8.85 16.54 12.84
N LEU A 289 -9.90 15.93 13.42
CA LEU A 289 -10.67 16.56 14.51
C LEU A 289 -9.82 16.74 15.77
N VAL A 290 -9.07 15.71 16.17
CA VAL A 290 -8.17 15.75 17.33
C VAL A 290 -7.16 16.89 17.20
N GLU A 291 -6.49 17.02 16.05
CA GLU A 291 -5.50 18.06 15.76
C GLU A 291 -6.13 19.45 15.70
N LYS A 292 -7.25 19.60 14.99
CA LYS A 292 -7.97 20.86 14.82
C LYS A 292 -8.42 21.47 16.14
N TYR A 293 -8.96 20.64 17.04
CA TYR A 293 -9.49 21.07 18.32
C TYR A 293 -8.49 20.95 19.47
N LYS A 294 -7.27 20.44 19.20
CA LYS A 294 -6.19 20.20 20.17
C LYS A 294 -6.66 19.41 21.39
N ILE A 295 -7.43 18.37 21.14
CA ILE A 295 -7.98 17.46 22.15
C ILE A 295 -7.25 16.10 22.06
N GLN A 296 -7.30 15.32 23.13
CA GLN A 296 -6.64 13.99 23.18
C GLN A 296 -7.62 12.83 23.07
N LEU A 297 -8.92 13.11 23.25
CA LEU A 297 -9.96 12.09 23.30
C LEU A 297 -11.22 12.58 22.60
N LEU A 298 -11.85 11.68 21.84
CA LEU A 298 -13.18 11.85 21.25
C LEU A 298 -14.11 10.78 21.83
N VAL A 299 -15.29 11.19 22.28
CA VAL A 299 -16.34 10.27 22.72
C VAL A 299 -17.17 9.86 21.51
N VAL A 300 -17.40 8.56 21.35
CA VAL A 300 -18.23 8.00 20.28
C VAL A 300 -19.60 7.67 20.84
N LEU A 301 -20.63 8.24 20.24
CA LEU A 301 -22.02 8.13 20.68
C LEU A 301 -22.89 7.38 19.68
N ASP A 302 -23.95 6.75 20.17
CA ASP A 302 -25.03 6.25 19.34
C ASP A 302 -26.09 7.33 19.03
N SER A 303 -27.10 6.94 18.26
CA SER A 303 -28.23 7.83 17.90
C SER A 303 -29.11 8.25 19.08
N GLU A 304 -29.00 7.59 20.25
CA GLU A 304 -29.67 7.95 21.50
C GLU A 304 -28.80 8.77 22.45
N SER A 305 -27.59 9.19 21.98
CA SER A 305 -26.57 9.89 22.76
C SER A 305 -25.97 9.03 23.90
N LYS A 306 -26.01 7.72 23.79
CA LYS A 306 -25.32 6.82 24.71
C LYS A 306 -23.88 6.60 24.25
N ILE A 307 -22.98 6.36 25.20
CA ILE A 307 -21.56 6.15 24.93
C ILE A 307 -21.36 4.76 24.33
N LEU A 308 -20.88 4.70 23.07
CA LEU A 308 -20.43 3.49 22.42
C LEU A 308 -18.97 3.17 22.76
N GLY A 309 -18.15 4.22 22.92
CA GLY A 309 -16.74 4.07 23.20
C GLY A 309 -16.01 5.41 23.24
N VAL A 310 -14.68 5.34 23.33
CA VAL A 310 -13.79 6.49 23.26
C VAL A 310 -12.62 6.20 22.33
N LEU A 311 -12.22 7.19 21.55
CA LEU A 311 -11.04 7.16 20.71
C LEU A 311 -10.00 8.11 21.28
N HIS A 312 -8.88 7.58 21.74
CA HIS A 312 -7.79 8.38 22.28
C HIS A 312 -6.69 8.58 21.22
N LEU A 313 -6.03 9.74 21.23
CA LEU A 313 -4.93 10.06 20.29
C LEU A 313 -3.84 8.98 20.30
N HIS A 314 -3.52 8.41 21.46
CA HIS A 314 -2.52 7.35 21.57
C HIS A 314 -2.89 6.10 20.76
N ASP A 315 -4.18 5.73 20.69
CA ASP A 315 -4.65 4.58 19.93
C ASP A 315 -4.47 4.83 18.40
N LEU A 316 -4.66 6.07 17.95
CA LEU A 316 -4.40 6.48 16.57
C LEU A 316 -2.90 6.41 16.20
N VAL A 317 -2.02 6.87 17.13
CA VAL A 317 -0.56 6.82 16.96
C VAL A 317 -0.07 5.36 16.94
N GLU A 318 -0.50 4.54 17.89
CA GLU A 318 -0.09 3.13 17.99
C GLU A 318 -0.45 2.33 16.72
N LYS A 319 -1.57 2.65 16.10
CA LYS A 319 -2.01 2.01 14.86
C LYS A 319 -1.39 2.64 13.60
N GLY A 320 -0.55 3.67 13.75
CA GLY A 320 0.12 4.34 12.63
C GLY A 320 -0.85 5.07 11.70
N ILE A 321 -1.88 5.68 12.26
CA ILE A 321 -2.79 6.61 11.57
C ILE A 321 -2.18 8.02 11.59
N ALA A 322 -1.48 8.37 12.68
CA ALA A 322 -0.78 9.66 12.89
C ALA A 322 0.66 9.59 12.37
#